data_796dd90e9f69b95c5bfda6e605ca6179
#
_entry.id   796dd90e9f69b95c5bfda6e605ca6179
#
_cell.length_a   1.000
_cell.length_b   1.000
_cell.length_c   1.000
_cell.angle_alpha   90.00
_cell.angle_beta   90.00
_cell.angle_gamma   90.00
#
_symmetry.space_group_name_H-M   'P 1'
#
loop_
_entity.id
_entity.type
_entity.pdbx_description
1 polymer ?
#
loop_
_entity_poly.entity_id
_entity_poly.type
_entity_poly.pdbx_seq_one_letter_code
_entity_poly.pdbx_strand_id
1 'polypeptide(L)'
;MQRRHFLQTGSALGAMGLVSGCATMGGGSGPKVVVIGGGYAGATAAKYLRMWSEHKIQVTLVEPSDAFISCPMSNLVIGGSKTITEITTPYDNLTKRHGVKIIKDRVNTIDADKRVVKLAGGTELTYDRLIVSPGVDFMWETLPGMNRAGAKEQVMHAWKAGEQTVTLRKQLEAMPDGGVFAMSIPLAPYRCPPGPYERACQVADYFTKAKPKSKVLILDANDDVTSKPGLFKKAWTDRYKGIIEYRSKHNVTDVDVANKTVKFEFNEDVKASVLNVIPSMRAGDIAVNAGLATANKRWCEVDFLTFESKAAKNVHVLGDSIQVAPLMPKSGHMANQHGKTCAAAVIALLMGKQVNPMPIYNNTCYSYVSTKDVVHVASVHRYDAEKKTMLTVPGSGGVSSAANELEGVYAWSWAQNIWADTLA
;
A
#
# COMPACT_ATOMS: atom_id res chain seq x y z
N MET A 1 -52.34 -6.75 36.60
CA MET A 1 -52.55 -7.12 38.02
C MET A 1 -51.62 -8.26 38.39
N GLN A 2 -50.79 -8.05 39.45
CA GLN A 2 -50.13 -9.00 40.37
C GLN A 2 -49.23 -10.07 39.73
N ARG A 3 -47.96 -10.02 39.74
CA ARG A 3 -46.87 -10.02 40.78
C ARG A 3 -47.18 -10.97 41.96
N ARG A 4 -46.14 -11.85 42.14
CA ARG A 4 -45.65 -12.50 43.39
C ARG A 4 -45.97 -13.96 43.64
N HIS A 5 -44.89 -14.59 44.04
CA HIS A 5 -44.62 -15.77 44.83
C HIS A 5 -44.30 -17.06 44.09
N PHE A 6 -43.03 -17.39 44.07
CA PHE A 6 -42.55 -18.69 44.58
C PHE A 6 -41.10 -18.55 45.09
N LEU A 7 -41.03 -18.46 46.38
CA LEU A 7 -39.82 -18.66 47.18
C LEU A 7 -40.12 -19.79 48.15
N GLN A 8 -39.09 -20.59 48.44
CA GLN A 8 -38.91 -21.60 49.48
C GLN A 8 -39.41 -23.00 49.10
N THR A 9 -38.52 -24.01 49.00
CA THR A 9 -37.86 -24.72 50.13
C THR A 9 -36.96 -25.82 49.55
N GLY A 10 -35.81 -26.05 50.21
CA GLY A 10 -35.08 -27.33 50.00
C GLY A 10 -33.58 -27.21 50.22
N SER A 11 -33.13 -27.02 51.47
CA SER A 11 -31.73 -27.24 51.87
C SER A 11 -31.47 -28.71 52.02
N ALA A 12 -30.36 -29.23 51.44
CA ALA A 12 -29.57 -30.33 52.03
C ALA A 12 -28.24 -30.49 51.31
N LEU A 13 -27.17 -30.22 51.96
CA LEU A 13 -25.85 -30.85 52.12
C LEU A 13 -25.24 -31.62 50.94
N GLY A 14 -24.06 -31.16 50.54
CA GLY A 14 -23.07 -31.87 49.73
C GLY A 14 -21.79 -31.06 49.58
N ALA A 15 -21.00 -30.94 50.64
CA ALA A 15 -19.62 -30.42 50.58
C ALA A 15 -18.75 -31.47 49.88
N MET A 16 -18.04 -31.05 48.82
CA MET A 16 -16.70 -31.58 48.46
C MET A 16 -16.17 -30.90 47.23
N GLY A 17 -14.93 -30.42 47.35
CA GLY A 17 -14.05 -30.20 46.21
C GLY A 17 -13.87 -28.75 45.73
N LEU A 18 -13.31 -27.89 46.57
CA LEU A 18 -12.55 -26.73 46.09
C LEU A 18 -11.28 -27.27 45.40
N VAL A 19 -11.39 -27.53 44.10
CA VAL A 19 -10.21 -27.56 43.26
C VAL A 19 -10.05 -26.15 42.73
N SER A 20 -9.17 -25.38 43.37
CA SER A 20 -8.55 -24.19 42.83
C SER A 20 -7.81 -24.58 41.55
N GLY A 21 -8.53 -24.59 40.43
CA GLY A 21 -7.93 -24.55 39.11
C GLY A 21 -7.30 -23.19 38.93
N CYS A 22 -6.02 -23.05 39.28
CA CYS A 22 -5.20 -22.02 38.70
C CYS A 22 -5.38 -22.12 37.16
N ALA A 23 -6.17 -21.26 36.59
CA ALA A 23 -6.12 -21.02 35.15
C ALA A 23 -4.72 -20.49 34.84
N THR A 24 -3.78 -21.44 34.62
CA THR A 24 -2.57 -21.12 33.88
C THR A 24 -3.06 -20.46 32.59
N MET A 25 -2.68 -19.21 32.35
CA MET A 25 -2.74 -18.61 31.05
C MET A 25 -1.86 -19.42 30.10
N GLY A 26 -2.41 -20.56 29.65
CA GLY A 26 -1.79 -21.43 28.66
C GLY A 26 -1.71 -20.66 27.37
N GLY A 27 -0.51 -20.57 26.82
CA GLY A 27 -0.29 -20.02 25.48
C GLY A 27 -1.31 -20.66 24.53
N GLY A 28 -2.08 -19.80 23.84
CA GLY A 28 -3.25 -20.20 23.04
C GLY A 28 -2.94 -21.35 22.09
N SER A 29 -3.78 -22.39 22.15
CA SER A 29 -3.68 -23.61 21.33
C SER A 29 -4.21 -23.44 19.90
N GLY A 30 -4.52 -22.21 19.45
CA GLY A 30 -5.11 -21.94 18.15
C GLY A 30 -4.10 -21.89 17.00
N PRO A 31 -4.60 -21.97 15.75
CA PRO A 31 -3.77 -21.87 14.55
C PRO A 31 -2.92 -20.60 14.54
N LYS A 32 -1.71 -20.70 13.95
CA LYS A 32 -0.73 -19.62 13.88
C LYS A 32 -0.70 -19.03 12.48
N VAL A 33 -0.91 -17.72 12.38
CA VAL A 33 -0.71 -16.98 11.14
C VAL A 33 0.38 -15.95 11.33
N VAL A 34 1.39 -16.01 10.47
CA VAL A 34 2.43 -14.98 10.37
C VAL A 34 2.08 -14.05 9.23
N VAL A 35 2.14 -12.74 9.46
CA VAL A 35 1.92 -11.70 8.47
C VAL A 35 3.21 -10.90 8.31
N ILE A 36 3.71 -10.78 7.08
CA ILE A 36 4.91 -10.02 6.74
C ILE A 36 4.50 -8.70 6.08
N GLY A 37 4.88 -7.59 6.71
CA GLY A 37 4.61 -6.23 6.24
C GLY A 37 3.32 -5.63 6.81
N GLY A 38 3.46 -4.49 7.48
CA GLY A 38 2.40 -3.73 8.16
C GLY A 38 1.73 -2.64 7.32
N GLY A 39 1.82 -2.73 5.97
CA GLY A 39 1.13 -1.81 5.06
C GLY A 39 -0.38 -2.04 5.00
N TYR A 40 -1.05 -1.38 4.04
CA TYR A 40 -2.51 -1.45 3.87
C TYR A 40 -3.07 -2.89 3.85
N ALA A 41 -2.42 -3.82 3.14
CA ALA A 41 -2.93 -5.18 3.05
C ALA A 41 -2.62 -6.00 4.30
N GLY A 42 -1.37 -6.01 4.77
CA GLY A 42 -0.96 -6.88 5.88
C GLY A 42 -1.52 -6.45 7.22
N ALA A 43 -1.51 -5.15 7.55
CA ALA A 43 -2.12 -4.65 8.79
C ALA A 43 -3.64 -4.93 8.81
N THR A 44 -4.34 -4.69 7.68
CA THR A 44 -5.75 -5.06 7.53
C THR A 44 -5.95 -6.56 7.74
N ALA A 45 -5.17 -7.42 7.07
CA ALA A 45 -5.30 -8.87 7.23
C ALA A 45 -5.07 -9.30 8.69
N ALA A 46 -4.05 -8.77 9.35
CA ALA A 46 -3.74 -9.08 10.75
C ALA A 46 -4.89 -8.72 11.69
N LYS A 47 -5.45 -7.50 11.53
CA LYS A 47 -6.62 -7.04 12.30
C LYS A 47 -7.82 -7.95 12.10
N TYR A 48 -8.21 -8.16 10.84
CA TYR A 48 -9.44 -8.89 10.52
C TYR A 48 -9.34 -10.39 10.79
N LEU A 49 -8.15 -10.99 10.71
CA LEU A 49 -7.91 -12.35 11.20
C LEU A 49 -8.26 -12.47 12.69
N ARG A 50 -7.80 -11.53 13.53
CA ARG A 50 -8.10 -11.54 14.96
C ARG A 50 -9.58 -11.30 15.22
N MET A 51 -10.16 -10.26 14.61
CA MET A 51 -11.57 -9.88 14.81
C MET A 51 -12.53 -10.99 14.38
N TRP A 52 -12.44 -11.44 13.15
CA TRP A 52 -13.40 -12.38 12.57
C TRP A 52 -13.23 -13.82 13.05
N SER A 53 -12.07 -14.17 13.58
CA SER A 53 -11.86 -15.45 14.27
C SER A 53 -12.26 -15.42 15.75
N GLU A 54 -12.82 -14.30 16.25
CA GLU A 54 -13.10 -14.12 17.68
C GLU A 54 -11.86 -14.39 18.53
N HIS A 55 -10.71 -13.91 18.07
CA HIS A 55 -9.40 -14.11 18.69
C HIS A 55 -8.89 -15.57 18.76
N LYS A 56 -9.52 -16.53 18.06
CA LYS A 56 -9.12 -17.94 18.05
C LYS A 56 -7.81 -18.21 17.30
N ILE A 57 -7.47 -17.37 16.32
CA ILE A 57 -6.22 -17.46 15.53
C ILE A 57 -5.15 -16.59 16.17
N GLN A 58 -3.97 -17.14 16.38
CA GLN A 58 -2.80 -16.38 16.80
C GLN A 58 -2.20 -15.67 15.59
N VAL A 59 -2.06 -14.35 15.67
CA VAL A 59 -1.51 -13.54 14.57
C VAL A 59 -0.24 -12.83 15.03
N THR A 60 0.86 -13.07 14.31
CA THR A 60 2.12 -12.35 14.46
C THR A 60 2.38 -11.52 13.22
N LEU A 61 2.45 -10.20 13.39
CA LEU A 61 2.83 -9.25 12.33
C LEU A 61 4.32 -8.92 12.47
N VAL A 62 5.09 -9.14 11.40
CA VAL A 62 6.50 -8.75 11.32
C VAL A 62 6.60 -7.48 10.46
N GLU A 63 7.02 -6.38 11.08
CA GLU A 63 7.13 -5.06 10.44
C GLU A 63 8.33 -4.31 11.03
N PRO A 64 9.28 -3.85 10.19
CA PRO A 64 10.47 -3.14 10.69
C PRO A 64 10.19 -1.71 11.14
N SER A 65 9.10 -1.08 10.67
CA SER A 65 8.79 0.33 10.96
C SER A 65 8.05 0.47 12.30
N ASP A 66 8.29 1.59 13.00
CA ASP A 66 7.60 1.90 14.25
C ASP A 66 6.12 2.27 14.07
N ALA A 67 5.79 2.80 12.90
CA ALA A 67 4.46 3.27 12.58
C ALA A 67 4.13 3.08 11.11
N PHE A 68 2.86 2.98 10.81
CA PHE A 68 2.32 3.03 9.46
C PHE A 68 2.41 4.47 8.94
N ILE A 69 3.00 4.65 7.75
CA ILE A 69 3.01 5.92 7.03
C ILE A 69 2.28 5.73 5.70
N SER A 70 1.23 6.51 5.49
CA SER A 70 0.40 6.39 4.30
C SER A 70 1.10 6.90 3.03
N CYS A 71 1.25 6.05 2.01
CA CYS A 71 1.69 6.49 0.68
C CYS A 71 0.62 7.33 -0.04
N PRO A 72 -0.67 6.93 -0.09
CA PRO A 72 -1.74 7.89 -0.35
C PRO A 72 -1.65 9.09 0.60
N MET A 73 -1.88 10.30 0.09
CA MET A 73 -1.70 11.58 0.78
C MET A 73 -0.25 12.06 0.98
N SER A 74 0.78 11.24 0.69
CA SER A 74 2.18 11.67 0.83
C SER A 74 2.57 12.80 -0.14
N ASN A 75 1.88 12.94 -1.27
CA ASN A 75 2.07 14.05 -2.19
C ASN A 75 1.67 15.40 -1.58
N LEU A 76 0.73 15.43 -0.62
CA LEU A 76 0.36 16.63 0.14
C LEU A 76 1.51 17.10 1.04
N VAL A 77 2.33 16.17 1.53
CA VAL A 77 3.55 16.51 2.29
C VAL A 77 4.59 17.12 1.36
N ILE A 78 4.78 16.56 0.17
CA ILE A 78 5.70 17.10 -0.85
C ILE A 78 5.23 18.50 -1.29
N GLY A 79 3.94 18.70 -1.51
CA GLY A 79 3.34 19.99 -1.82
C GLY A 79 3.36 21.00 -0.66
N GLY A 80 3.51 20.52 0.59
CA GLY A 80 3.61 21.34 1.80
C GLY A 80 2.26 21.71 2.42
N SER A 81 1.14 21.11 1.99
CA SER A 81 -0.19 21.31 2.59
C SER A 81 -0.44 20.41 3.80
N LYS A 82 0.37 19.36 3.97
CA LYS A 82 0.36 18.44 5.10
C LYS A 82 1.77 18.16 5.61
N THR A 83 1.84 17.63 6.83
CA THR A 83 3.08 17.14 7.46
C THR A 83 3.14 15.63 7.40
N ILE A 84 4.34 15.05 7.56
CA ILE A 84 4.51 13.59 7.61
C ILE A 84 3.77 13.00 8.82
N THR A 85 3.68 13.72 9.93
CA THR A 85 2.97 13.29 11.14
C THR A 85 1.47 13.11 10.90
N GLU A 86 0.84 13.97 10.09
CA GLU A 86 -0.60 13.88 9.78
C GLU A 86 -0.98 12.64 8.97
N ILE A 87 -0.01 12.00 8.31
CA ILE A 87 -0.21 10.77 7.54
C ILE A 87 0.44 9.55 8.19
N THR A 88 0.88 9.67 9.45
CA THR A 88 1.50 8.61 10.24
C THR A 88 0.53 8.13 11.32
N THR A 89 0.36 6.82 11.43
CA THR A 89 -0.50 6.18 12.44
C THR A 89 0.27 5.07 13.16
N PRO A 90 0.34 5.06 14.49
CA PRO A 90 1.01 3.98 15.23
C PRO A 90 0.24 2.66 15.12
N TYR A 91 0.95 1.55 15.31
CA TYR A 91 0.36 0.20 15.31
C TYR A 91 -0.29 -0.21 16.63
N ASP A 92 -0.32 0.66 17.62
CA ASP A 92 -0.74 0.37 19.00
C ASP A 92 -2.08 -0.35 19.11
N ASN A 93 -3.08 0.08 18.32
CA ASN A 93 -4.41 -0.51 18.39
C ASN A 93 -4.46 -1.94 17.85
N LEU A 94 -3.60 -2.31 16.91
CA LEU A 94 -3.49 -3.70 16.46
C LEU A 94 -3.13 -4.62 17.64
N THR A 95 -2.24 -4.17 18.52
CA THR A 95 -1.86 -4.91 19.74
C THR A 95 -2.91 -4.77 20.83
N LYS A 96 -3.26 -3.52 21.20
CA LYS A 96 -4.10 -3.24 22.37
C LYS A 96 -5.55 -3.70 22.21
N ARG A 97 -6.14 -3.51 21.02
CA ARG A 97 -7.55 -3.82 20.76
C ARG A 97 -7.75 -5.19 20.14
N HIS A 98 -6.83 -5.59 19.26
CA HIS A 98 -7.00 -6.81 18.46
C HIS A 98 -6.08 -7.96 18.90
N GLY A 99 -5.12 -7.71 19.81
CA GLY A 99 -4.22 -8.74 20.31
C GLY A 99 -3.29 -9.32 19.22
N VAL A 100 -2.95 -8.50 18.20
CA VAL A 100 -1.92 -8.84 17.21
C VAL A 100 -0.55 -8.75 17.89
N LYS A 101 0.26 -9.80 17.84
CA LYS A 101 1.66 -9.74 18.27
C LYS A 101 2.47 -9.06 17.18
N ILE A 102 3.08 -7.92 17.47
CA ILE A 102 3.97 -7.22 16.53
C ILE A 102 5.42 -7.50 16.88
N ILE A 103 6.20 -7.90 15.88
CA ILE A 103 7.66 -8.05 15.98
C ILE A 103 8.29 -7.00 15.07
N LYS A 104 9.02 -6.07 15.68
CA LYS A 104 9.77 -5.03 14.96
C LYS A 104 11.07 -5.64 14.44
N ASP A 105 10.99 -6.28 13.27
CA ASP A 105 12.14 -6.90 12.61
C ASP A 105 11.88 -7.03 11.09
N ARG A 106 12.90 -7.39 10.34
CA ARG A 106 12.81 -7.75 8.93
C ARG A 106 12.79 -9.26 8.78
N VAL A 107 12.01 -9.73 7.80
CA VAL A 107 12.10 -11.14 7.38
C VAL A 107 13.30 -11.28 6.43
N ASN A 108 14.17 -12.21 6.74
CA ASN A 108 15.36 -12.54 5.96
C ASN A 108 15.06 -13.65 4.93
N THR A 109 14.41 -14.74 5.37
CA THR A 109 14.06 -15.86 4.49
C THR A 109 12.71 -16.46 4.82
N ILE A 110 12.09 -17.07 3.81
CA ILE A 110 10.86 -17.87 3.92
C ILE A 110 11.20 -19.28 3.41
N ASP A 111 11.07 -20.29 4.27
CA ASP A 111 11.09 -21.71 3.90
C ASP A 111 9.63 -22.21 3.87
N ALA A 112 9.04 -22.22 2.69
CA ALA A 112 7.64 -22.57 2.51
C ALA A 112 7.37 -24.08 2.79
N ASP A 113 8.33 -24.94 2.52
CA ASP A 113 8.20 -26.39 2.71
C ASP A 113 8.19 -26.76 4.21
N LYS A 114 9.10 -26.13 4.97
CA LYS A 114 9.15 -26.30 6.43
C LYS A 114 8.15 -25.42 7.19
N ARG A 115 7.49 -24.48 6.51
CA ARG A 115 6.61 -23.46 7.11
C ARG A 115 7.32 -22.64 8.19
N VAL A 116 8.50 -22.13 7.87
CA VAL A 116 9.33 -21.32 8.76
C VAL A 116 9.67 -19.99 8.11
N VAL A 117 9.55 -18.94 8.87
CA VAL A 117 10.04 -17.59 8.54
C VAL A 117 11.21 -17.28 9.45
N LYS A 118 12.34 -16.90 8.88
CA LYS A 118 13.54 -16.49 9.64
C LYS A 118 13.69 -14.98 9.59
N LEU A 119 13.79 -14.36 10.75
CA LEU A 119 13.95 -12.92 10.91
C LEU A 119 15.44 -12.53 10.84
N ALA A 120 15.71 -11.26 10.55
CA ALA A 120 17.06 -10.72 10.48
C ALA A 120 17.77 -10.81 11.86
N GLY A 121 17.02 -10.63 12.95
CA GLY A 121 17.50 -10.84 14.33
C GLY A 121 17.71 -12.29 14.75
N GLY A 122 17.57 -13.26 13.82
CA GLY A 122 17.82 -14.68 14.08
C GLY A 122 16.63 -15.48 14.61
N THR A 123 15.52 -14.82 14.98
CA THR A 123 14.30 -15.50 15.44
C THR A 123 13.66 -16.29 14.30
N GLU A 124 13.21 -17.51 14.58
CA GLU A 124 12.43 -18.31 13.65
C GLU A 124 10.96 -18.38 14.10
N LEU A 125 10.04 -18.22 13.16
CA LEU A 125 8.60 -18.29 13.38
C LEU A 125 8.01 -19.40 12.53
N THR A 126 7.33 -20.35 13.18
CA THR A 126 6.51 -21.37 12.50
C THR A 126 5.11 -20.86 12.27
N TYR A 127 4.45 -21.34 11.22
CA TYR A 127 3.09 -20.94 10.87
C TYR A 127 2.25 -22.08 10.29
N ASP A 128 0.93 -21.99 10.45
CA ASP A 128 -0.04 -22.80 9.72
C ASP A 128 -0.38 -22.15 8.38
N ARG A 129 -0.46 -20.82 8.36
CA ARG A 129 -0.61 -19.98 7.17
C ARG A 129 0.31 -18.78 7.24
N LEU A 130 0.87 -18.39 6.09
CA LEU A 130 1.73 -17.22 5.95
C LEU A 130 1.06 -16.20 5.03
N ILE A 131 1.04 -14.93 5.43
CA ILE A 131 0.62 -13.81 4.58
C ILE A 131 1.83 -12.94 4.29
N VAL A 132 2.15 -12.76 3.00
CA VAL A 132 3.29 -11.99 2.50
C VAL A 132 2.77 -10.72 1.84
N SER A 133 3.00 -9.57 2.46
CA SER A 133 2.50 -8.27 2.03
C SER A 133 3.59 -7.19 1.99
N PRO A 134 4.71 -7.41 1.28
CA PRO A 134 5.88 -6.53 1.32
C PRO A 134 5.73 -5.27 0.44
N GLY A 135 4.63 -5.14 -0.30
CA GLY A 135 4.45 -4.08 -1.28
C GLY A 135 5.36 -4.23 -2.49
N VAL A 136 5.92 -3.13 -2.98
CA VAL A 136 6.84 -3.12 -4.13
C VAL A 136 8.25 -2.81 -3.70
N ASP A 137 9.23 -3.34 -4.44
CA ASP A 137 10.60 -2.88 -4.47
C ASP A 137 11.00 -2.39 -5.87
N PHE A 138 12.15 -1.73 -5.97
CA PHE A 138 12.57 -1.02 -7.17
C PHE A 138 13.63 -1.81 -7.93
N MET A 139 13.52 -1.78 -9.24
CA MET A 139 14.45 -2.42 -10.18
C MET A 139 15.63 -1.47 -10.46
N TRP A 140 16.50 -1.29 -9.46
CA TRP A 140 17.64 -0.38 -9.53
C TRP A 140 18.64 -0.74 -10.63
N GLU A 141 18.68 -2.00 -11.05
CA GLU A 141 19.48 -2.46 -12.16
C GLU A 141 19.13 -1.77 -13.49
N THR A 142 17.94 -1.18 -13.60
CA THR A 142 17.51 -0.40 -14.77
C THR A 142 18.04 1.04 -14.78
N LEU A 143 18.67 1.47 -13.69
CA LEU A 143 19.21 2.82 -13.50
C LEU A 143 20.61 2.74 -12.87
N PRO A 144 21.65 2.37 -13.64
CA PRO A 144 23.00 2.08 -13.10
C PRO A 144 23.59 3.19 -12.25
N GLY A 145 23.40 4.46 -12.62
CA GLY A 145 23.88 5.60 -11.86
C GLY A 145 23.31 5.71 -10.45
N MET A 146 22.13 5.14 -10.21
CA MET A 146 21.49 5.11 -8.90
C MET A 146 22.05 4.03 -7.96
N ASN A 147 22.89 3.13 -8.45
CA ASN A 147 23.58 2.13 -7.63
C ASN A 147 24.91 2.63 -7.04
N ARG A 148 25.34 3.84 -7.37
CA ARG A 148 26.51 4.47 -6.76
C ARG A 148 26.22 4.85 -5.31
N ALA A 149 27.25 4.79 -4.47
CA ALA A 149 27.14 5.20 -3.06
C ALA A 149 26.64 6.64 -2.94
N GLY A 150 25.67 6.90 -2.08
CA GLY A 150 25.08 8.21 -1.85
C GLY A 150 24.12 8.70 -2.95
N ALA A 151 23.87 7.92 -4.00
CA ALA A 151 22.98 8.34 -5.09
C ALA A 151 21.50 8.45 -4.64
N LYS A 152 21.05 7.47 -3.86
CA LYS A 152 19.64 7.38 -3.38
C LYS A 152 19.32 8.41 -2.30
N GLU A 153 20.33 8.98 -1.66
CA GLU A 153 20.26 10.08 -0.70
C GLU A 153 20.24 11.46 -1.38
N GLN A 154 20.64 11.55 -2.65
CA GLN A 154 20.66 12.78 -3.42
C GLN A 154 19.49 12.89 -4.40
N VAL A 155 19.13 11.79 -5.06
CA VAL A 155 18.02 11.71 -6.00
C VAL A 155 16.91 10.84 -5.42
N MET A 156 15.83 11.49 -4.99
CA MET A 156 14.72 10.84 -4.31
C MET A 156 13.77 10.16 -5.29
N HIS A 157 13.34 8.93 -5.01
CA HIS A 157 12.12 8.41 -5.61
C HIS A 157 10.88 8.89 -4.85
N ALA A 158 10.95 9.03 -3.51
CA ALA A 158 9.85 9.39 -2.62
C ALA A 158 8.54 8.62 -2.94
N TRP A 159 8.67 7.34 -3.34
CA TRP A 159 7.55 6.47 -3.73
C TRP A 159 7.17 5.48 -2.62
N LYS A 160 7.97 5.38 -1.59
CA LYS A 160 7.63 4.86 -0.26
C LYS A 160 7.58 6.06 0.68
N ALA A 161 6.45 6.30 1.34
CA ALA A 161 6.29 7.44 2.24
C ALA A 161 7.21 7.30 3.45
N GLY A 162 7.80 8.40 3.89
CA GLY A 162 8.76 8.43 4.98
C GLY A 162 9.82 9.53 4.79
N GLU A 163 11.06 9.22 5.14
CA GLU A 163 12.18 10.16 5.11
C GLU A 163 12.40 10.81 3.74
N GLN A 164 12.34 10.01 2.65
CA GLN A 164 12.50 10.55 1.30
C GLN A 164 11.38 11.54 0.90
N THR A 165 10.18 11.39 1.45
CA THR A 165 9.08 12.35 1.23
C THR A 165 9.45 13.72 1.80
N VAL A 166 9.96 13.74 3.03
CA VAL A 166 10.40 14.96 3.72
C VAL A 166 11.63 15.55 3.05
N THR A 167 12.58 14.71 2.65
CA THR A 167 13.82 15.14 1.97
C THR A 167 13.50 15.77 0.62
N LEU A 168 12.61 15.20 -0.18
CA LEU A 168 12.19 15.78 -1.45
C LEU A 168 11.51 17.14 -1.24
N ARG A 169 10.67 17.27 -0.20
CA ARG A 169 10.08 18.57 0.17
C ARG A 169 11.16 19.61 0.48
N LYS A 170 12.14 19.26 1.30
CA LYS A 170 13.28 20.16 1.62
C LYS A 170 14.08 20.54 0.38
N GLN A 171 14.30 19.63 -0.57
CA GLN A 171 14.97 19.94 -1.83
C GLN A 171 14.17 20.97 -2.66
N LEU A 172 12.82 20.85 -2.70
CA LEU A 172 11.97 21.83 -3.38
C LEU A 172 12.01 23.20 -2.70
N GLU A 173 12.07 23.24 -1.37
CA GLU A 173 12.20 24.49 -0.60
C GLU A 173 13.55 25.17 -0.85
N ALA A 174 14.62 24.40 -0.88
CA ALA A 174 15.98 24.90 -1.11
C ALA A 174 16.27 25.30 -2.57
N MET A 175 15.45 24.82 -3.54
CA MET A 175 15.63 25.15 -4.95
C MET A 175 15.39 26.66 -5.19
N PRO A 176 16.24 27.37 -5.96
CA PRO A 176 15.98 28.77 -6.28
C PRO A 176 14.72 28.92 -7.14
N ASP A 177 14.06 30.09 -7.06
CA ASP A 177 12.98 30.43 -8.01
C ASP A 177 13.56 30.52 -9.44
N GLY A 178 12.87 29.93 -10.40
CA GLY A 178 13.35 29.70 -11.77
C GLY A 178 14.02 28.34 -11.97
N GLY A 179 14.17 27.53 -10.90
CA GLY A 179 14.70 26.17 -11.00
C GLY A 179 13.68 25.22 -11.67
N VAL A 180 14.20 24.06 -12.11
CA VAL A 180 13.40 22.98 -12.72
C VAL A 180 13.33 21.78 -11.75
N PHE A 181 12.12 21.36 -11.43
CA PHE A 181 11.86 20.04 -10.84
C PHE A 181 11.49 19.07 -11.96
N ALA A 182 12.32 18.04 -12.18
CA ALA A 182 12.05 17.00 -13.16
C ALA A 182 11.70 15.69 -12.47
N MET A 183 10.58 15.09 -12.88
CA MET A 183 10.09 13.82 -12.36
C MET A 183 9.99 12.78 -13.48
N SER A 184 10.64 11.62 -13.30
CA SER A 184 10.47 10.49 -14.21
C SER A 184 9.37 9.54 -13.75
N ILE A 185 8.60 9.02 -14.70
CA ILE A 185 7.55 8.01 -14.49
C ILE A 185 7.93 6.76 -15.26
N PRO A 186 8.01 5.57 -14.60
CA PRO A 186 8.37 4.34 -15.29
C PRO A 186 7.23 3.80 -16.16
N LEU A 187 7.55 2.86 -17.05
CA LEU A 187 6.53 2.11 -17.79
C LEU A 187 5.61 1.34 -16.82
N ALA A 188 4.32 1.38 -17.12
CA ALA A 188 3.30 0.58 -16.42
C ALA A 188 3.60 -0.94 -16.58
N PRO A 189 3.20 -1.79 -15.60
CA PRO A 189 2.47 -1.45 -14.38
C PRO A 189 3.39 -0.98 -13.25
N TYR A 190 2.94 0.06 -12.53
CA TYR A 190 3.57 0.54 -11.32
C TYR A 190 2.50 0.85 -10.26
N ARG A 191 2.90 0.97 -8.98
CA ARG A 191 1.99 1.30 -7.89
C ARG A 191 1.46 2.72 -8.03
N CYS A 192 0.15 2.92 -7.73
CA CYS A 192 -0.53 4.21 -7.71
C CYS A 192 -0.46 4.94 -9.07
N PRO A 193 -1.16 4.43 -10.12
CA PRO A 193 -1.09 5.01 -11.46
C PRO A 193 -1.34 6.53 -11.54
N PRO A 194 -2.27 7.15 -10.78
CA PRO A 194 -2.45 8.61 -10.80
C PRO A 194 -1.41 9.39 -9.98
N GLY A 195 -0.66 8.72 -9.10
CA GLY A 195 0.21 9.36 -8.11
C GLY A 195 1.27 10.32 -8.64
N PRO A 196 1.97 10.01 -9.76
CA PRO A 196 2.96 10.92 -10.31
C PRO A 196 2.33 12.22 -10.81
N TYR A 197 1.20 12.13 -11.50
CA TYR A 197 0.49 13.30 -12.06
C TYR A 197 -0.09 14.18 -10.96
N GLU A 198 -0.58 13.58 -9.86
CA GLU A 198 -0.95 14.29 -8.64
C GLU A 198 0.27 15.01 -8.03
N ARG A 199 1.42 14.32 -7.92
CA ARG A 199 2.66 14.93 -7.40
C ARG A 199 3.05 16.16 -8.21
N ALA A 200 2.99 16.08 -9.54
CA ALA A 200 3.27 17.20 -10.42
C ALA A 200 2.34 18.39 -10.12
N CYS A 201 1.03 18.14 -9.94
CA CYS A 201 0.08 19.17 -9.54
C CYS A 201 0.40 19.78 -8.17
N GLN A 202 0.74 18.96 -7.17
CA GLN A 202 1.07 19.45 -5.82
C GLN A 202 2.35 20.30 -5.81
N VAL A 203 3.36 19.91 -6.57
CA VAL A 203 4.60 20.71 -6.73
C VAL A 203 4.30 22.01 -7.50
N ALA A 204 3.50 21.96 -8.55
CA ALA A 204 3.10 23.14 -9.31
C ALA A 204 2.27 24.11 -8.48
N ASP A 205 1.34 23.63 -7.66
CA ASP A 205 0.55 24.47 -6.75
C ASP A 205 1.44 25.17 -5.70
N TYR A 206 2.47 24.47 -5.21
CA TYR A 206 3.49 25.09 -4.37
C TYR A 206 4.29 26.16 -5.13
N PHE A 207 4.66 25.91 -6.39
CA PHE A 207 5.43 26.86 -7.19
C PHE A 207 4.63 28.13 -7.51
N THR A 208 3.32 28.02 -7.79
CA THR A 208 2.49 29.23 -8.04
C THR A 208 2.56 30.23 -6.89
N LYS A 209 2.78 29.77 -5.66
CA LYS A 209 2.79 30.60 -4.46
C LYS A 209 4.21 31.04 -4.04
N ALA A 210 5.17 30.11 -4.12
CA ALA A 210 6.48 30.31 -3.53
C ALA A 210 7.61 30.50 -4.56
N LYS A 211 7.44 29.99 -5.79
CA LYS A 211 8.50 29.96 -6.83
C LYS A 211 7.89 30.10 -8.24
N PRO A 212 7.28 31.26 -8.58
CA PRO A 212 6.44 31.40 -9.77
C PRO A 212 7.20 31.31 -11.11
N LYS A 213 8.52 31.45 -11.11
CA LYS A 213 9.37 31.29 -12.30
C LYS A 213 9.81 29.84 -12.53
N SER A 214 9.60 28.96 -11.55
CA SER A 214 10.04 27.56 -11.59
C SER A 214 9.14 26.71 -12.46
N LYS A 215 9.67 25.53 -12.88
CA LYS A 215 9.00 24.59 -13.79
C LYS A 215 8.93 23.20 -13.18
N VAL A 216 7.85 22.49 -13.52
CA VAL A 216 7.66 21.07 -13.30
C VAL A 216 7.73 20.36 -14.65
N LEU A 217 8.70 19.49 -14.83
CA LEU A 217 8.88 18.70 -16.03
C LEU A 217 8.53 17.24 -15.72
N ILE A 218 7.53 16.71 -16.41
CA ILE A 218 7.10 15.32 -16.30
C ILE A 218 7.70 14.55 -17.47
N LEU A 219 8.54 13.57 -17.17
CA LEU A 219 9.21 12.68 -18.12
C LEU A 219 8.56 11.29 -17.99
N ASP A 220 7.59 11.02 -18.82
CA ASP A 220 6.76 9.82 -18.73
C ASP A 220 7.19 8.78 -19.77
N ALA A 221 7.56 7.58 -19.31
CA ALA A 221 7.92 6.47 -20.21
C ALA A 221 6.72 5.93 -21.01
N ASN A 222 5.50 6.22 -20.59
CA ASN A 222 4.27 5.76 -21.23
C ASN A 222 3.88 6.64 -22.43
N ASP A 223 3.00 6.12 -23.28
CA ASP A 223 2.50 6.86 -24.48
C ASP A 223 1.62 8.05 -24.07
N ASP A 224 0.92 7.95 -22.96
CA ASP A 224 0.08 8.99 -22.39
C ASP A 224 -0.11 8.81 -20.88
N VAL A 225 -0.76 9.76 -20.24
CA VAL A 225 -1.17 9.74 -18.83
C VAL A 225 -1.98 8.46 -18.53
N THR A 226 -1.46 7.62 -17.67
CA THR A 226 -2.00 6.26 -17.43
C THR A 226 -3.29 6.21 -16.62
N SER A 227 -3.69 7.33 -16.00
CA SER A 227 -4.91 7.42 -15.20
C SER A 227 -5.49 8.82 -15.26
N LYS A 228 -6.79 8.95 -15.54
CA LYS A 228 -7.53 10.23 -15.59
C LYS A 228 -6.91 11.27 -16.56
N PRO A 229 -6.50 10.89 -17.79
CA PRO A 229 -5.75 11.79 -18.69
C PRO A 229 -6.44 13.12 -18.94
N GLY A 230 -7.73 13.11 -19.22
CA GLY A 230 -8.49 14.33 -19.49
C GLY A 230 -8.52 15.29 -18.29
N LEU A 231 -8.65 14.77 -17.08
CA LEU A 231 -8.73 15.60 -15.86
C LEU A 231 -7.38 16.21 -15.50
N PHE A 232 -6.28 15.45 -15.58
CA PHE A 232 -4.95 15.97 -15.31
C PHE A 232 -4.51 16.99 -16.37
N LYS A 233 -4.67 16.68 -17.67
CA LYS A 233 -4.33 17.60 -18.76
C LYS A 233 -5.13 18.89 -18.65
N LYS A 234 -6.43 18.80 -18.30
CA LYS A 234 -7.25 20.00 -18.06
C LYS A 234 -6.73 20.82 -16.87
N ALA A 235 -6.38 20.18 -15.75
CA ALA A 235 -5.79 20.88 -14.60
C ALA A 235 -4.47 21.58 -14.96
N TRP A 236 -3.62 20.94 -15.77
CA TRP A 236 -2.35 21.55 -16.21
C TRP A 236 -2.58 22.76 -17.12
N THR A 237 -3.54 22.67 -18.04
CA THR A 237 -3.87 23.77 -18.96
C THR A 237 -4.52 24.94 -18.24
N ASP A 238 -5.48 24.67 -17.34
CA ASP A 238 -6.29 25.71 -16.71
C ASP A 238 -5.57 26.41 -15.54
N ARG A 239 -4.77 25.64 -14.76
CA ARG A 239 -4.18 26.12 -13.50
C ARG A 239 -2.67 26.31 -13.56
N TYR A 240 -1.97 25.49 -14.35
CA TYR A 240 -0.50 25.39 -14.33
C TYR A 240 0.12 25.64 -15.70
N LYS A 241 -0.61 26.37 -16.56
CA LYS A 241 -0.11 26.77 -17.87
C LYS A 241 1.24 27.48 -17.74
N GLY A 242 2.23 26.99 -18.46
CA GLY A 242 3.59 27.51 -18.41
C GLY A 242 4.41 27.08 -17.18
N ILE A 243 3.84 26.36 -16.20
CA ILE A 243 4.55 25.75 -15.07
C ILE A 243 4.79 24.27 -15.32
N ILE A 244 3.74 23.49 -15.67
CA ILE A 244 3.87 22.07 -15.97
C ILE A 244 4.14 21.86 -17.45
N GLU A 245 5.18 21.10 -17.77
CA GLU A 245 5.48 20.55 -19.07
C GLU A 245 5.44 19.02 -19.01
N TYR A 246 4.69 18.39 -19.91
CA TYR A 246 4.55 16.93 -19.98
C TYR A 246 5.18 16.39 -21.27
N ARG A 247 6.08 15.43 -21.11
CA ARG A 247 6.73 14.71 -22.20
C ARG A 247 6.45 13.21 -22.07
N SER A 248 5.65 12.65 -22.96
CA SER A 248 5.45 11.20 -23.09
C SER A 248 6.63 10.54 -23.81
N LYS A 249 6.72 9.21 -23.73
CA LYS A 249 7.78 8.38 -24.35
C LYS A 249 9.20 8.77 -23.94
N HIS A 250 9.34 9.25 -22.69
CA HIS A 250 10.62 9.62 -22.08
C HIS A 250 11.02 8.58 -21.02
N ASN A 251 11.45 7.41 -21.49
CA ASN A 251 11.94 6.33 -20.63
C ASN A 251 13.37 6.63 -20.17
N VAL A 252 13.54 6.95 -18.89
CA VAL A 252 14.86 7.18 -18.31
C VAL A 252 15.62 5.86 -18.20
N THR A 253 16.84 5.84 -18.74
CA THR A 253 17.72 4.66 -18.76
C THR A 253 18.90 4.77 -17.78
N ASP A 254 19.27 5.98 -17.37
CA ASP A 254 20.31 6.22 -16.36
C ASP A 254 20.17 7.59 -15.70
N VAL A 255 20.93 7.80 -14.64
CA VAL A 255 20.98 9.07 -13.87
C VAL A 255 22.42 9.45 -13.60
N ASP A 256 22.84 10.62 -14.09
CA ASP A 256 24.06 11.29 -13.63
C ASP A 256 23.72 12.13 -12.39
N VAL A 257 23.94 11.55 -11.23
CA VAL A 257 23.58 12.15 -9.93
C VAL A 257 24.39 13.42 -9.65
N ALA A 258 25.68 13.43 -10.00
CA ALA A 258 26.57 14.56 -9.75
C ALA A 258 26.15 15.82 -10.54
N ASN A 259 25.72 15.62 -11.79
CA ASN A 259 25.26 16.70 -12.66
C ASN A 259 23.76 16.93 -12.62
N LYS A 260 23.00 16.15 -11.81
CA LYS A 260 21.52 16.17 -11.73
C LYS A 260 20.87 16.03 -13.12
N THR A 261 21.30 15.02 -13.87
CA THR A 261 20.88 14.79 -15.26
C THR A 261 20.30 13.40 -15.39
N VAL A 262 19.11 13.28 -15.96
CA VAL A 262 18.54 12.01 -16.40
C VAL A 262 18.87 11.76 -17.86
N LYS A 263 19.16 10.49 -18.19
CA LYS A 263 19.61 10.05 -19.51
C LYS A 263 18.54 9.18 -20.19
N PHE A 264 18.52 9.24 -21.50
CA PHE A 264 17.60 8.51 -22.36
C PHE A 264 18.36 7.75 -23.44
N GLU A 265 17.72 6.77 -24.07
CA GLU A 265 18.29 6.06 -25.22
C GLU A 265 18.17 6.88 -26.52
N PHE A 266 16.99 7.54 -26.72
CA PHE A 266 16.66 8.22 -27.97
C PHE A 266 16.28 9.70 -27.81
N ASN A 267 16.15 10.19 -26.59
CA ASN A 267 15.82 11.59 -26.31
C ASN A 267 17.06 12.33 -25.77
N GLU A 268 17.04 13.64 -25.84
CA GLU A 268 18.10 14.48 -25.25
C GLU A 268 18.09 14.37 -23.72
N ASP A 269 19.27 14.34 -23.13
CA ASP A 269 19.47 14.32 -21.69
C ASP A 269 18.85 15.56 -21.03
N VAL A 270 18.24 15.37 -19.87
CA VAL A 270 17.57 16.45 -19.13
C VAL A 270 18.26 16.73 -17.82
N LYS A 271 18.76 17.95 -17.66
CA LYS A 271 19.30 18.48 -16.41
C LYS A 271 18.23 19.24 -15.65
N ALA A 272 18.19 19.07 -14.31
CA ALA A 272 17.22 19.76 -13.45
C ALA A 272 17.86 20.23 -12.13
N SER A 273 17.20 21.17 -11.44
CA SER A 273 17.62 21.64 -10.12
C SER A 273 17.31 20.57 -9.05
N VAL A 274 16.16 19.91 -9.18
CA VAL A 274 15.74 18.80 -8.33
C VAL A 274 15.26 17.65 -9.22
N LEU A 275 15.82 16.46 -9.01
CA LEU A 275 15.39 15.24 -9.66
C LEU A 275 14.53 14.39 -8.73
N ASN A 276 13.37 13.94 -9.23
CA ASN A 276 12.55 12.91 -8.61
C ASN A 276 12.45 11.72 -9.56
N VAL A 277 13.25 10.68 -9.35
CA VAL A 277 13.31 9.53 -10.24
C VAL A 277 12.55 8.37 -9.64
N ILE A 278 11.43 7.99 -10.25
CA ILE A 278 10.62 6.84 -9.85
C ILE A 278 11.07 5.64 -10.67
N PRO A 279 11.75 4.64 -10.07
CA PRO A 279 12.25 3.48 -10.81
C PRO A 279 11.12 2.52 -11.19
N SER A 280 11.38 1.64 -12.16
CA SER A 280 10.55 0.46 -12.41
C SER A 280 10.40 -0.38 -11.14
N MET A 281 9.25 -1.05 -11.00
CA MET A 281 8.86 -1.75 -9.77
C MET A 281 8.66 -3.23 -10.01
N ARG A 282 8.89 -4.02 -8.97
CA ARG A 282 8.55 -5.44 -8.87
C ARG A 282 7.93 -5.74 -7.51
N ALA A 283 7.48 -6.97 -7.28
CA ALA A 283 7.11 -7.44 -5.95
C ALA A 283 8.26 -7.22 -4.96
N GLY A 284 7.93 -6.97 -3.69
CA GLY A 284 8.94 -6.76 -2.66
C GLY A 284 9.96 -7.88 -2.60
N ASP A 285 11.23 -7.55 -2.33
CA ASP A 285 12.37 -8.45 -2.47
C ASP A 285 12.20 -9.77 -1.71
N ILE A 286 11.56 -9.76 -0.55
CA ILE A 286 11.31 -11.00 0.21
C ILE A 286 10.41 -11.97 -0.56
N ALA A 287 9.44 -11.49 -1.33
CA ALA A 287 8.59 -12.34 -2.15
C ALA A 287 9.35 -12.86 -3.39
N VAL A 288 10.20 -12.04 -3.99
CA VAL A 288 11.06 -12.43 -5.11
C VAL A 288 12.07 -13.49 -4.66
N ASN A 289 12.76 -13.25 -3.55
CA ASN A 289 13.79 -14.15 -2.99
C ASN A 289 13.20 -15.49 -2.52
N ALA A 290 11.94 -15.50 -2.11
CA ALA A 290 11.21 -16.73 -1.76
C ALA A 290 10.63 -17.47 -2.99
N GLY A 291 10.91 -17.05 -4.23
CA GLY A 291 10.42 -17.67 -5.43
C GLY A 291 8.92 -17.48 -5.72
N LEU A 292 8.26 -16.53 -5.04
CA LEU A 292 6.82 -16.29 -5.20
C LEU A 292 6.46 -15.45 -6.42
N ALA A 293 7.42 -14.70 -7.00
CA ALA A 293 7.21 -13.82 -8.14
C ALA A 293 7.32 -14.59 -9.48
N THR A 294 6.29 -15.32 -9.85
CA THR A 294 6.25 -16.19 -11.03
C THR A 294 5.84 -15.49 -12.31
N ALA A 295 4.99 -14.47 -12.23
CA ALA A 295 4.58 -13.67 -13.39
C ALA A 295 5.72 -12.76 -13.86
N ASN A 296 6.32 -13.10 -15.00
CA ASN A 296 7.44 -12.35 -15.59
C ASN A 296 8.64 -12.14 -14.65
N LYS A 297 8.82 -13.03 -13.65
CA LYS A 297 9.81 -12.86 -12.56
C LYS A 297 9.68 -11.52 -11.84
N ARG A 298 8.51 -10.89 -11.92
CA ARG A 298 8.27 -9.54 -11.44
C ARG A 298 7.13 -9.46 -10.41
N TRP A 299 6.04 -10.25 -10.61
CA TRP A 299 4.84 -10.20 -9.77
C TRP A 299 4.42 -11.59 -9.30
N CYS A 300 3.74 -11.67 -8.16
CA CYS A 300 3.29 -12.92 -7.57
C CYS A 300 1.92 -13.32 -8.12
N GLU A 301 1.80 -14.49 -8.73
CA GLU A 301 0.51 -15.05 -9.13
C GLU A 301 -0.21 -15.65 -7.93
N VAL A 302 -1.51 -15.33 -7.81
CA VAL A 302 -2.37 -15.78 -6.71
C VAL A 302 -3.71 -16.29 -7.19
N ASP A 303 -4.39 -17.05 -6.37
CA ASP A 303 -5.81 -17.32 -6.47
C ASP A 303 -6.59 -16.14 -5.87
N PHE A 304 -7.44 -15.47 -6.63
CA PHE A 304 -8.17 -14.29 -6.16
C PHE A 304 -9.27 -14.57 -5.13
N LEU A 305 -9.63 -15.83 -4.90
CA LEU A 305 -10.56 -16.19 -3.82
C LEU A 305 -9.87 -16.25 -2.45
N THR A 306 -8.59 -16.65 -2.44
CA THR A 306 -7.86 -16.93 -1.21
C THR A 306 -6.58 -16.11 -1.08
N PHE A 307 -6.09 -15.51 -2.17
CA PHE A 307 -4.75 -14.94 -2.30
C PHE A 307 -3.61 -15.96 -2.09
N GLU A 308 -3.91 -17.27 -2.04
CA GLU A 308 -2.87 -18.28 -1.97
C GLU A 308 -1.99 -18.21 -3.23
N SER A 309 -0.68 -18.22 -3.00
CA SER A 309 0.32 -18.20 -4.06
C SER A 309 0.23 -19.45 -4.95
N LYS A 310 0.35 -19.27 -6.25
CA LYS A 310 0.45 -20.41 -7.15
C LYS A 310 1.81 -21.15 -7.06
N ALA A 311 2.81 -20.51 -6.45
CA ALA A 311 4.15 -21.05 -6.25
C ALA A 311 4.31 -21.86 -4.97
N ALA A 312 3.55 -21.56 -3.91
CA ALA A 312 3.74 -22.18 -2.59
C ALA A 312 2.42 -22.34 -1.86
N LYS A 313 2.17 -23.56 -1.35
CA LYS A 313 0.98 -23.86 -0.55
C LYS A 313 1.06 -23.22 0.84
N ASN A 314 -0.09 -22.82 1.39
CA ASN A 314 -0.22 -22.18 2.69
C ASN A 314 0.47 -20.81 2.81
N VAL A 315 0.89 -20.23 1.67
CA VAL A 315 1.47 -18.90 1.55
C VAL A 315 0.54 -18.02 0.71
N HIS A 316 0.10 -16.91 1.26
CA HIS A 316 -0.80 -15.95 0.63
C HIS A 316 -0.05 -14.66 0.33
N VAL A 317 -0.20 -14.08 -0.86
CA VAL A 317 0.47 -12.82 -1.23
C VAL A 317 -0.57 -11.75 -1.49
N LEU A 318 -0.38 -10.56 -0.90
CA LEU A 318 -1.36 -9.47 -0.93
C LEU A 318 -0.78 -8.14 -1.43
N GLY A 319 -1.70 -7.24 -1.78
CA GLY A 319 -1.39 -5.85 -2.10
C GLY A 319 -0.61 -5.71 -3.41
N ASP A 320 0.29 -4.75 -3.43
CA ASP A 320 0.97 -4.35 -4.67
C ASP A 320 1.97 -5.39 -5.22
N SER A 321 2.31 -6.42 -4.44
CA SER A 321 3.21 -7.51 -4.87
C SER A 321 2.59 -8.48 -5.87
N ILE A 322 1.27 -8.57 -5.95
CA ILE A 322 0.60 -9.55 -6.81
C ILE A 322 0.60 -9.16 -8.29
N GLN A 323 0.51 -10.17 -9.16
CA GLN A 323 0.04 -9.96 -10.53
C GLN A 323 -1.44 -9.57 -10.46
N VAL A 324 -1.75 -8.32 -10.76
CA VAL A 324 -3.13 -7.82 -10.71
C VAL A 324 -3.98 -8.40 -11.83
N ALA A 325 -5.26 -8.53 -11.57
CA ALA A 325 -6.25 -8.86 -12.58
C ALA A 325 -6.37 -7.72 -13.62
N PRO A 326 -6.94 -7.98 -14.80
CA PRO A 326 -7.13 -6.95 -15.82
C PRO A 326 -7.85 -5.71 -15.27
N LEU A 327 -7.30 -4.52 -15.56
CA LEU A 327 -7.81 -3.22 -15.11
C LEU A 327 -7.84 -3.00 -13.59
N MET A 328 -7.35 -3.93 -12.79
CA MET A 328 -7.23 -3.76 -11.34
C MET A 328 -6.00 -2.90 -11.03
N PRO A 329 -6.13 -1.77 -10.33
CA PRO A 329 -4.99 -0.93 -9.99
C PRO A 329 -4.20 -1.50 -8.81
N LYS A 330 -2.90 -1.22 -8.77
CA LYS A 330 -2.08 -1.35 -7.56
C LYS A 330 -2.31 -0.11 -6.69
N SER A 331 -3.18 -0.21 -5.69
CA SER A 331 -3.60 0.91 -4.83
C SER A 331 -3.73 0.51 -3.36
N GLY A 332 -3.63 1.50 -2.45
CA GLY A 332 -3.85 1.28 -1.02
C GLY A 332 -5.27 0.77 -0.71
N HIS A 333 -6.29 1.27 -1.42
CA HIS A 333 -7.66 0.80 -1.26
C HIS A 333 -7.82 -0.67 -1.68
N MET A 334 -7.29 -1.02 -2.85
CA MET A 334 -7.30 -2.40 -3.32
C MET A 334 -6.53 -3.32 -2.37
N ALA A 335 -5.38 -2.88 -1.86
CA ALA A 335 -4.58 -3.62 -0.88
C ALA A 335 -5.36 -3.90 0.42
N ASN A 336 -6.14 -2.94 0.92
CA ASN A 336 -7.03 -3.12 2.06
C ASN A 336 -8.13 -4.17 1.76
N GLN A 337 -8.75 -4.14 0.56
CA GLN A 337 -9.74 -5.14 0.15
C GLN A 337 -9.12 -6.55 0.07
N HIS A 338 -7.90 -6.67 -0.47
CA HIS A 338 -7.15 -7.93 -0.48
C HIS A 338 -6.95 -8.47 0.95
N GLY A 339 -6.59 -7.60 1.89
CA GLY A 339 -6.39 -7.96 3.30
C GLY A 339 -7.64 -8.57 3.93
N LYS A 340 -8.82 -7.99 3.70
CA LYS A 340 -10.10 -8.49 4.20
C LYS A 340 -10.48 -9.84 3.58
N THR A 341 -10.40 -9.93 2.26
CA THR A 341 -10.75 -11.17 1.55
C THR A 341 -9.82 -12.31 1.97
N CYS A 342 -8.51 -12.07 2.04
CA CYS A 342 -7.56 -13.07 2.49
C CYS A 342 -7.80 -13.48 3.95
N ALA A 343 -8.08 -12.54 4.85
CA ALA A 343 -8.40 -12.86 6.25
C ALA A 343 -9.62 -13.80 6.35
N ALA A 344 -10.71 -13.47 5.63
CA ALA A 344 -11.90 -14.32 5.58
C ALA A 344 -11.59 -15.72 5.02
N ALA A 345 -10.82 -15.78 3.94
CA ALA A 345 -10.42 -17.04 3.30
C ALA A 345 -9.52 -17.89 4.21
N VAL A 346 -8.52 -17.30 4.84
CA VAL A 346 -7.61 -18.00 5.77
C VAL A 346 -8.37 -18.54 6.97
N ILE A 347 -9.33 -17.79 7.53
CA ILE A 347 -10.20 -18.27 8.61
C ILE A 347 -11.02 -19.46 8.13
N ALA A 348 -11.65 -19.37 6.97
CA ALA A 348 -12.46 -20.46 6.41
C ALA A 348 -11.60 -21.72 6.21
N LEU A 349 -10.42 -21.60 5.61
CA LEU A 349 -9.50 -22.71 5.37
C LEU A 349 -9.00 -23.37 6.66
N LEU A 350 -8.68 -22.58 7.70
CA LEU A 350 -8.22 -23.10 8.99
C LEU A 350 -9.36 -23.76 9.79
N MET A 351 -10.59 -23.35 9.56
CA MET A 351 -11.78 -23.91 10.25
C MET A 351 -12.53 -24.96 9.42
N GLY A 352 -11.99 -25.38 8.27
CA GLY A 352 -12.65 -26.36 7.39
C GLY A 352 -13.97 -25.86 6.79
N LYS A 353 -14.14 -24.54 6.62
CA LYS A 353 -15.32 -23.91 6.06
C LYS A 353 -15.11 -23.56 4.58
N GLN A 354 -16.22 -23.35 3.87
CA GLN A 354 -16.18 -22.91 2.48
C GLN A 354 -15.69 -21.44 2.39
N VAL A 355 -14.79 -21.20 1.46
CA VAL A 355 -14.32 -19.84 1.08
C VAL A 355 -15.45 -19.13 0.30
N ASN A 356 -15.55 -17.81 0.47
CA ASN A 356 -16.48 -17.00 -0.32
C ASN A 356 -16.21 -17.17 -1.83
N PRO A 357 -17.16 -17.73 -2.61
CA PRO A 357 -16.92 -17.98 -4.03
C PRO A 357 -17.06 -16.74 -4.93
N MET A 358 -17.53 -15.62 -4.40
CA MET A 358 -17.78 -14.40 -5.16
C MET A 358 -17.34 -13.13 -4.39
N PRO A 359 -16.06 -12.94 -4.11
CA PRO A 359 -15.58 -11.71 -3.52
C PRO A 359 -15.79 -10.53 -4.47
N ILE A 360 -16.06 -9.36 -3.88
CA ILE A 360 -16.20 -8.08 -4.58
C ILE A 360 -15.18 -7.12 -3.99
N TYR A 361 -14.47 -6.40 -4.85
CA TYR A 361 -13.50 -5.37 -4.45
C TYR A 361 -13.93 -4.02 -4.96
N ASN A 362 -13.83 -3.02 -4.12
CA ASN A 362 -14.05 -1.62 -4.46
C ASN A 362 -12.71 -0.89 -4.52
N ASN A 363 -12.58 0.00 -5.47
CA ASN A 363 -11.44 0.91 -5.54
C ASN A 363 -11.91 2.33 -5.78
N THR A 364 -11.33 3.27 -5.07
CA THR A 364 -11.42 4.70 -5.34
C THR A 364 -10.03 5.30 -5.15
N CYS A 365 -9.56 6.02 -6.17
CA CYS A 365 -8.30 6.75 -6.12
C CYS A 365 -8.57 8.24 -6.29
N TYR A 366 -8.55 8.96 -5.18
CA TYR A 366 -8.56 10.41 -5.15
C TYR A 366 -7.20 10.97 -5.54
N SER A 367 -7.17 12.10 -6.22
CA SER A 367 -5.95 12.81 -6.59
C SER A 367 -6.15 14.31 -6.48
N TYR A 368 -5.32 14.94 -5.67
CA TYR A 368 -5.32 16.38 -5.48
C TYR A 368 -4.67 17.08 -6.67
N VAL A 369 -5.44 17.87 -7.39
CA VAL A 369 -4.93 18.73 -8.48
C VAL A 369 -4.57 20.14 -8.02
N SER A 370 -4.92 20.50 -6.78
CA SER A 370 -4.45 21.66 -6.04
C SER A 370 -4.40 21.31 -4.54
N THR A 371 -4.14 22.28 -3.66
CA THR A 371 -4.26 22.05 -2.20
C THR A 371 -5.68 21.71 -1.74
N LYS A 372 -6.71 21.98 -2.55
CA LYS A 372 -8.13 21.79 -2.19
C LYS A 372 -8.89 20.92 -3.17
N ASP A 373 -8.69 21.17 -4.48
CA ASP A 373 -9.46 20.50 -5.52
C ASP A 373 -8.93 19.11 -5.80
N VAL A 374 -9.85 18.18 -5.92
CA VAL A 374 -9.58 16.76 -6.12
C VAL A 374 -10.36 16.23 -7.31
N VAL A 375 -9.81 15.22 -7.94
CA VAL A 375 -10.46 14.35 -8.92
C VAL A 375 -10.36 12.91 -8.48
N HIS A 376 -11.34 12.07 -8.81
CA HIS A 376 -11.27 10.64 -8.50
C HIS A 376 -11.42 9.74 -9.72
N VAL A 377 -11.06 8.48 -9.54
CA VAL A 377 -11.48 7.34 -10.36
C VAL A 377 -11.95 6.24 -9.42
N ALA A 378 -13.08 5.63 -9.73
CA ALA A 378 -13.64 4.52 -8.98
C ALA A 378 -13.89 3.31 -9.89
N SER A 379 -13.86 2.11 -9.32
CA SER A 379 -14.19 0.86 -10.00
C SER A 379 -14.63 -0.20 -9.00
N VAL A 380 -15.46 -1.13 -9.45
CA VAL A 380 -15.83 -2.35 -8.71
C VAL A 380 -15.35 -3.55 -9.51
N HIS A 381 -14.76 -4.52 -8.83
CA HIS A 381 -14.28 -5.76 -9.42
C HIS A 381 -14.99 -6.93 -8.76
N ARG A 382 -15.46 -7.89 -9.57
CA ARG A 382 -16.12 -9.11 -9.13
C ARG A 382 -15.40 -10.32 -9.69
N TYR A 383 -15.34 -11.39 -8.91
CA TYR A 383 -14.75 -12.66 -9.34
C TYR A 383 -15.59 -13.30 -10.46
N ASP A 384 -14.89 -13.73 -11.49
CA ASP A 384 -15.44 -14.51 -12.60
C ASP A 384 -14.93 -15.95 -12.47
N ALA A 385 -15.85 -16.90 -12.22
CA ALA A 385 -15.52 -18.28 -11.92
C ALA A 385 -15.01 -19.05 -13.16
N GLU A 386 -15.43 -18.66 -14.37
CA GLU A 386 -14.98 -19.30 -15.61
C GLU A 386 -13.54 -18.89 -15.93
N LYS A 387 -13.26 -17.59 -15.81
CA LYS A 387 -11.92 -17.03 -16.08
C LYS A 387 -10.98 -17.13 -14.90
N LYS A 388 -11.50 -17.51 -13.72
CA LYS A 388 -10.74 -17.59 -12.45
C LYS A 388 -9.94 -16.31 -12.14
N THR A 389 -10.56 -15.15 -12.38
CA THR A 389 -9.97 -13.83 -12.18
C THR A 389 -10.99 -12.79 -11.77
N MET A 390 -10.53 -11.63 -11.34
CA MET A 390 -11.41 -10.49 -11.08
C MET A 390 -11.65 -9.70 -12.37
N LEU A 391 -12.88 -9.33 -12.64
CA LEU A 391 -13.26 -8.47 -13.75
C LEU A 391 -13.95 -7.21 -13.23
N THR A 392 -13.70 -6.10 -13.92
CA THR A 392 -14.42 -4.85 -13.66
C THR A 392 -15.89 -5.02 -14.00
N VAL A 393 -16.77 -4.65 -13.07
CA VAL A 393 -18.23 -4.66 -13.29
C VAL A 393 -18.59 -3.48 -14.19
N PRO A 394 -19.19 -3.69 -15.36
CA PRO A 394 -19.56 -2.62 -16.26
C PRO A 394 -20.48 -1.58 -15.59
N GLY A 395 -20.21 -0.29 -15.80
CA GLY A 395 -21.03 0.79 -15.23
C GLY A 395 -20.89 1.02 -13.72
N SER A 396 -20.03 0.26 -13.05
CA SER A 396 -19.86 0.34 -11.58
C SER A 396 -18.87 1.40 -11.10
N GLY A 397 -18.28 2.14 -11.99
CA GLY A 397 -17.25 3.11 -11.68
C GLY A 397 -17.33 4.32 -12.58
N GLY A 398 -16.29 5.13 -12.53
CA GLY A 398 -16.19 6.33 -13.33
C GLY A 398 -15.10 7.24 -12.84
N VAL A 399 -15.06 8.43 -13.43
CA VAL A 399 -14.17 9.52 -13.05
C VAL A 399 -14.99 10.76 -12.71
N SER A 400 -14.43 11.67 -11.95
CA SER A 400 -15.02 12.98 -11.68
C SER A 400 -15.38 13.71 -13.00
N SER A 401 -16.47 14.45 -13.02
CA SER A 401 -16.81 15.31 -14.14
C SER A 401 -15.86 16.52 -14.24
N ALA A 402 -15.40 17.01 -13.09
CA ALA A 402 -14.42 18.09 -12.97
C ALA A 402 -13.78 18.05 -11.58
N ALA A 403 -12.63 18.71 -11.44
CA ALA A 403 -11.99 18.92 -10.14
C ALA A 403 -12.83 19.87 -9.27
N ASN A 404 -12.99 19.53 -7.98
CA ASN A 404 -13.75 20.33 -7.04
C ASN A 404 -13.30 20.16 -5.58
N GLU A 405 -13.63 21.13 -4.73
CA GLU A 405 -13.26 21.13 -3.31
C GLU A 405 -14.05 20.09 -2.49
N LEU A 406 -15.28 19.75 -2.87
CA LEU A 406 -16.07 18.76 -2.14
C LEU A 406 -15.42 17.38 -2.21
N GLU A 407 -14.86 17.00 -3.35
CA GLU A 407 -14.07 15.77 -3.47
C GLU A 407 -12.78 15.83 -2.64
N GLY A 408 -12.24 17.02 -2.37
CA GLY A 408 -11.14 17.23 -1.43
C GLY A 408 -11.51 16.85 0.01
N VAL A 409 -12.71 17.24 0.45
CA VAL A 409 -13.27 16.81 1.75
C VAL A 409 -13.46 15.30 1.78
N TYR A 410 -14.00 14.70 0.72
CA TYR A 410 -14.18 13.25 0.62
C TYR A 410 -12.84 12.50 0.64
N ALA A 411 -11.84 13.00 -0.07
CA ALA A 411 -10.51 12.38 -0.13
C ALA A 411 -9.85 12.32 1.26
N TRP A 412 -9.92 13.40 2.03
CA TRP A 412 -9.35 13.43 3.38
C TRP A 412 -10.15 12.54 4.35
N SER A 413 -11.47 12.58 4.30
CA SER A 413 -12.34 11.69 5.08
C SER A 413 -12.08 10.20 4.73
N TRP A 414 -11.95 9.89 3.45
CA TRP A 414 -11.59 8.55 3.00
C TRP A 414 -10.26 8.09 3.60
N ALA A 415 -9.24 8.96 3.60
CA ALA A 415 -7.94 8.63 4.15
C ALA A 415 -8.03 8.28 5.65
N GLN A 416 -8.72 9.12 6.44
CA GLN A 416 -8.93 8.87 7.87
C GLN A 416 -9.69 7.56 8.12
N ASN A 417 -10.73 7.30 7.34
CA ASN A 417 -11.54 6.10 7.47
C ASN A 417 -10.77 4.83 7.11
N ILE A 418 -9.99 4.83 6.02
CA ILE A 418 -9.22 3.64 5.65
C ILE A 418 -8.05 3.38 6.62
N TRP A 419 -7.46 4.42 7.21
CA TRP A 419 -6.46 4.25 8.27
C TRP A 419 -7.08 3.64 9.53
N ALA A 420 -8.24 4.12 9.96
CA ALA A 420 -8.98 3.53 11.07
C ALA A 420 -9.40 2.09 10.76
N ASP A 421 -9.90 1.83 9.56
CA ASP A 421 -10.26 0.47 9.11
C ASP A 421 -9.05 -0.48 9.09
N THR A 422 -7.87 0.01 8.77
CA THR A 422 -6.65 -0.79 8.71
C THR A 422 -6.03 -1.02 10.11
N LEU A 423 -6.08 -0.02 11.02
CA LEU A 423 -5.22 0.05 12.19
C LEU A 423 -5.95 0.20 13.54
N ALA A 424 -7.21 0.72 13.57
CA ALA A 424 -7.92 1.05 14.81
C ALA A 424 -8.84 -0.05 15.34
#